data_275290be0207189a3cf4f7221b8c049e
#
_entry.id   275290be0207189a3cf4f7221b8c049e
#
_cell.length_a   1.000
_cell.length_b   1.000
_cell.length_c   1.000
_cell.angle_alpha   90.00
_cell.angle_beta   90.00
_cell.angle_gamma   90.00
#
_symmetry.space_group_name_H-M   'P 1'
#
loop_
_entity.id
_entity.type
_entity.pdbx_description
1 polymer ?
#
loop_
_entity_poly.entity_id
_entity_poly.type
_entity_poly.pdbx_seq_one_letter_code
_entity_poly.pdbx_strand_id
1 'polypeptide(L)'
;VREALGGRGADAVMITVGAIPAYDTAPLYLAPGGRAVMIGMPHSGAKSQYEPVILAALGQGLTGSKMGDAVIQRDIPWMADLYTQGRLKLDELISARWRLDQINDAIADTKTGSAKRNVILFAP
;
A
#
# COMPACT_ATOMS: atom_id res chain seq x y z
N VAL A 1 -12.84 4.38 12.31
CA VAL A 1 -12.24 3.07 12.63
C VAL A 1 -12.82 2.54 13.93
N ARG A 2 -12.65 3.21 15.07
CA ARG A 2 -13.14 2.70 16.37
C ARG A 2 -14.64 2.46 16.39
N GLU A 3 -15.43 3.33 15.80
CA GLU A 3 -16.89 3.17 15.70
C GLU A 3 -17.25 1.89 14.94
N ALA A 4 -16.60 1.65 13.78
CA ALA A 4 -16.81 0.44 12.97
C ALA A 4 -16.33 -0.86 13.66
N LEU A 5 -15.48 -0.74 14.68
CA LEU A 5 -14.93 -1.86 15.46
C LEU A 5 -15.53 -1.95 16.87
N GLY A 6 -16.73 -1.37 17.10
CA GLY A 6 -17.41 -1.42 18.39
C GLY A 6 -16.65 -0.73 19.53
N GLY A 7 -15.93 0.35 19.23
CA GLY A 7 -15.13 1.12 20.20
C GLY A 7 -13.69 0.61 20.38
N ARG A 8 -13.36 -0.55 19.86
CA ARG A 8 -12.03 -1.17 19.92
C ARG A 8 -11.11 -0.58 18.83
N GLY A 9 -9.78 -0.60 19.06
CA GLY A 9 -8.78 -0.35 18.02
C GLY A 9 -8.58 -1.56 17.09
N ALA A 10 -7.81 -1.37 16.04
CA ALA A 10 -7.45 -2.42 15.08
C ALA A 10 -6.24 -3.24 15.57
N ASP A 11 -6.26 -4.55 15.36
CA ASP A 11 -5.10 -5.41 15.65
C ASP A 11 -3.95 -5.16 14.65
N ALA A 12 -4.29 -4.78 13.40
CA ALA A 12 -3.35 -4.41 12.37
C ALA A 12 -3.83 -3.18 11.61
N VAL A 13 -2.91 -2.24 11.34
CA VAL A 13 -3.11 -1.07 10.49
C VAL A 13 -2.07 -1.10 9.38
N MET A 14 -2.51 -1.23 8.13
CA MET A 14 -1.63 -1.24 6.95
C MET A 14 -1.55 0.16 6.34
N ILE A 15 -0.37 0.77 6.37
CA ILE A 15 -0.11 2.07 5.77
C ILE A 15 0.37 1.85 4.34
N THR A 16 -0.53 1.97 3.37
CA THR A 16 -0.26 1.65 1.95
C THR A 16 0.10 2.87 1.10
N VAL A 17 0.12 4.06 1.70
CA VAL A 17 0.43 5.33 1.02
C VAL A 17 1.66 5.98 1.63
N GLY A 18 2.42 6.74 0.82
CA GLY A 18 3.60 7.48 1.28
C GLY A 18 3.28 8.86 1.89
N ALA A 19 2.08 9.05 2.44
CA ALA A 19 1.65 10.33 3.02
C ALA A 19 1.94 10.37 4.52
N ILE A 20 2.73 11.34 4.98
CA ILE A 20 3.12 11.46 6.40
C ILE A 20 1.94 11.51 7.37
N PRO A 21 0.82 12.23 7.09
CA PRO A 21 -0.33 12.22 8.00
C PRO A 21 -0.91 10.81 8.25
N ALA A 22 -0.79 9.88 7.29
CA ALA A 22 -1.21 8.50 7.50
C ALA A 22 -0.29 7.77 8.49
N TYR A 23 1.00 8.07 8.48
CA TYR A 23 1.97 7.53 9.44
C TYR A 23 1.74 8.09 10.84
N ASP A 24 1.50 9.39 10.96
CA ASP A 24 1.27 10.07 12.25
C ASP A 24 0.01 9.55 12.95
N THR A 25 -1.03 9.24 12.17
CA THR A 25 -2.32 8.81 12.71
C THR A 25 -2.47 7.31 12.88
N ALA A 26 -1.67 6.49 12.20
CA ALA A 26 -1.78 5.03 12.24
C ALA A 26 -1.72 4.44 13.67
N PRO A 27 -0.80 4.89 14.57
CA PRO A 27 -0.75 4.39 15.93
C PRO A 27 -2.05 4.62 16.72
N LEU A 28 -2.78 5.71 16.42
CA LEU A 28 -4.02 6.08 17.10
C LEU A 28 -5.18 5.11 16.82
N TYR A 29 -5.08 4.33 15.75
CA TYR A 29 -6.09 3.34 15.38
C TYR A 29 -5.85 1.96 15.99
N LEU A 30 -4.67 1.72 16.56
CA LEU A 30 -4.28 0.41 17.08
C LEU A 30 -5.00 0.06 18.38
N ALA A 31 -5.36 -1.20 18.52
CA ALA A 31 -5.70 -1.82 19.78
C ALA A 31 -4.44 -2.03 20.64
N PRO A 32 -4.56 -2.28 21.95
CA PRO A 32 -3.46 -2.78 22.76
C PRO A 32 -2.86 -4.04 22.12
N GLY A 33 -1.54 -4.10 22.02
CA GLY A 33 -0.80 -5.18 21.33
C GLY A 33 -0.81 -5.11 19.80
N GLY A 34 -1.53 -4.16 19.19
CA GLY A 34 -1.68 -4.01 17.75
C GLY A 34 -0.37 -3.60 17.04
N ARG A 35 -0.35 -3.79 15.72
CA ARG A 35 0.80 -3.49 14.86
C ARG A 35 0.43 -2.58 13.70
N ALA A 36 1.18 -1.50 13.48
CA ALA A 36 1.13 -0.73 12.24
C ALA A 36 2.23 -1.21 11.30
N VAL A 37 1.82 -1.60 10.09
CA VAL A 37 2.70 -2.12 9.04
C VAL A 37 2.91 -1.05 7.98
N MET A 38 4.15 -0.59 7.83
CA MET A 38 4.56 0.44 6.89
C MET A 38 4.89 -0.20 5.53
N ILE A 39 4.01 -0.04 4.55
CA ILE A 39 4.10 -0.59 3.20
C ILE A 39 4.37 0.52 2.18
N GLY A 40 3.60 1.62 2.26
CA GLY A 40 3.82 2.80 1.41
C GLY A 40 5.15 3.46 1.76
N MET A 41 5.80 4.03 0.76
CA MET A 41 7.09 4.71 0.96
C MET A 41 6.90 6.22 0.82
N PRO A 42 7.08 7.01 1.89
CA PRO A 42 7.19 8.46 1.79
C PRO A 42 8.51 8.85 1.10
N HIS A 43 8.62 10.10 0.67
CA HIS A 43 9.87 10.59 0.11
C HIS A 43 11.00 10.57 1.15
N SER A 44 12.24 10.43 0.70
CA SER A 44 13.41 10.44 1.58
C SER A 44 13.49 11.75 2.39
N GLY A 45 13.83 11.63 3.67
CA GLY A 45 13.91 12.76 4.61
C GLY A 45 12.58 13.16 5.26
N ALA A 46 11.44 12.63 4.82
CA ALA A 46 10.17 12.84 5.51
C ALA A 46 10.20 12.18 6.91
N LYS A 47 9.64 12.88 7.89
CA LYS A 47 9.60 12.41 9.29
C LYS A 47 8.16 12.32 9.75
N SER A 48 7.83 11.26 10.45
CA SER A 48 6.56 11.04 11.15
C SER A 48 6.74 11.29 12.64
N GLN A 49 5.66 11.69 13.33
CA GLN A 49 5.63 11.98 14.76
C GLN A 49 4.60 11.11 15.46
N TYR A 50 4.97 10.57 16.61
CA TYR A 50 4.08 9.81 17.49
C TYR A 50 4.56 9.89 18.95
N GLU A 51 3.71 9.54 19.88
CA GLU A 51 4.02 9.51 21.30
C GLU A 51 4.55 8.13 21.71
N PRO A 52 5.88 7.97 21.95
CA PRO A 52 6.46 6.68 22.29
C PRO A 52 5.85 6.04 23.54
N VAL A 53 5.43 6.86 24.51
CA VAL A 53 4.85 6.37 25.75
C VAL A 53 3.55 5.57 25.50
N ILE A 54 2.74 5.98 24.54
CA ILE A 54 1.49 5.28 24.20
C ILE A 54 1.80 3.90 23.62
N LEU A 55 2.76 3.83 22.69
CA LEU A 55 3.17 2.56 22.09
C LEU A 55 3.71 1.61 23.15
N ALA A 56 4.55 2.11 24.04
CA ALA A 56 5.15 1.31 25.11
C ALA A 56 4.08 0.82 26.12
N ALA A 57 3.22 1.71 26.59
CA ALA A 57 2.18 1.38 27.59
C ALA A 57 1.15 0.38 27.06
N LEU A 58 0.82 0.44 25.76
CA LEU A 58 -0.15 -0.44 25.13
C LEU A 58 0.48 -1.64 24.40
N GLY A 59 1.80 -1.80 24.44
CA GLY A 59 2.49 -2.87 23.75
C GLY A 59 2.34 -2.85 22.24
N GLN A 60 2.05 -1.68 21.65
CA GLN A 60 1.88 -1.50 20.22
C GLN A 60 3.22 -1.51 19.49
N GLY A 61 3.23 -1.83 18.20
CA GLY A 61 4.45 -1.86 17.41
C GLY A 61 4.32 -1.23 16.03
N LEU A 62 5.47 -0.75 15.53
CA LEU A 62 5.64 -0.27 14.16
C LEU A 62 6.57 -1.24 13.45
N THR A 63 6.19 -1.72 12.27
CA THR A 63 6.96 -2.70 11.49
C THR A 63 7.04 -2.26 10.03
N GLY A 64 8.25 -2.23 9.47
CA GLY A 64 8.45 -2.05 8.04
C GLY A 64 8.09 -3.32 7.26
N SER A 65 7.58 -3.16 6.05
CA SER A 65 7.39 -4.26 5.11
C SER A 65 8.16 -3.95 3.82
N LYS A 66 9.14 -4.79 3.52
CA LYS A 66 9.87 -4.74 2.25
C LYS A 66 9.29 -5.77 1.31
N MET A 67 8.32 -5.33 0.47
CA MET A 67 7.64 -6.20 -0.52
C MET A 67 7.02 -7.47 0.10
N GLY A 68 6.63 -7.44 1.39
CA GLY A 68 6.07 -8.60 2.07
C GLY A 68 7.01 -9.79 2.18
N ASP A 69 8.33 -9.55 2.27
CA ASP A 69 9.39 -10.56 2.28
C ASP A 69 9.37 -11.47 1.03
N ALA A 70 8.95 -10.91 -0.10
CA ALA A 70 8.85 -11.63 -1.37
C ALA A 70 10.22 -12.15 -1.83
N VAL A 71 10.24 -13.41 -2.24
CA VAL A 71 11.35 -14.05 -2.94
C VAL A 71 11.04 -14.04 -4.43
N ILE A 72 11.60 -13.07 -5.15
CA ILE A 72 11.24 -12.77 -6.55
C ILE A 72 11.30 -14.00 -7.45
N GLN A 73 12.36 -14.81 -7.31
CA GLN A 73 12.58 -16.02 -8.14
C GLN A 73 11.52 -17.11 -7.90
N ARG A 74 10.90 -17.14 -6.72
CA ARG A 74 9.83 -18.06 -6.39
C ARG A 74 8.45 -17.46 -6.68
N ASP A 75 8.25 -16.23 -6.25
CA ASP A 75 6.92 -15.64 -6.16
C ASP A 75 6.41 -15.11 -7.51
N ILE A 76 7.31 -14.62 -8.40
CA ILE A 76 6.90 -14.20 -9.74
C ILE A 76 6.42 -15.37 -10.59
N PRO A 77 7.15 -16.50 -10.73
CA PRO A 77 6.63 -17.68 -11.44
C PRO A 77 5.30 -18.19 -10.86
N TRP A 78 5.20 -18.25 -9.53
CA TRP A 78 3.96 -18.65 -8.89
C TRP A 78 2.78 -17.70 -9.20
N MET A 79 3.00 -16.39 -9.20
CA MET A 79 1.97 -15.41 -9.59
C MET A 79 1.58 -15.55 -11.07
N ALA A 80 2.55 -15.82 -11.96
CA ALA A 80 2.28 -16.09 -13.37
C ALA A 80 1.41 -17.33 -13.55
N ASP A 81 1.69 -18.40 -12.82
CA ASP A 81 0.88 -19.62 -12.82
C ASP A 81 -0.56 -19.34 -12.32
N LEU A 82 -0.70 -18.57 -11.26
CA LEU A 82 -2.03 -18.17 -10.76
C LEU A 82 -2.80 -17.32 -11.77
N TYR A 83 -2.12 -16.44 -12.49
CA TYR A 83 -2.71 -15.64 -13.56
C TYR A 83 -3.20 -16.51 -14.72
N THR A 84 -2.37 -17.43 -15.19
CA THR A 84 -2.75 -18.35 -16.29
C THR A 84 -3.91 -19.28 -15.91
N GLN A 85 -4.06 -19.59 -14.62
CA GLN A 85 -5.21 -20.34 -14.08
C GLN A 85 -6.46 -19.47 -13.87
N GLY A 86 -6.42 -18.17 -14.15
CA GLY A 86 -7.51 -17.23 -13.89
C GLY A 86 -7.78 -16.95 -12.40
N ARG A 87 -6.88 -17.38 -11.51
CA ARG A 87 -6.98 -17.19 -10.05
C ARG A 87 -6.42 -15.85 -9.59
N LEU A 88 -5.43 -15.30 -10.30
CA LEU A 88 -4.91 -13.95 -10.08
C LEU A 88 -5.41 -13.04 -11.19
N LYS A 89 -6.19 -12.04 -10.82
CA LYS A 89 -6.83 -11.11 -11.75
C LYS A 89 -5.97 -9.86 -11.91
N LEU A 90 -5.21 -9.77 -12.99
CA LEU A 90 -4.35 -8.61 -13.29
C LEU A 90 -4.97 -7.68 -14.34
N ASP A 91 -5.72 -8.23 -15.30
CA ASP A 91 -6.31 -7.45 -16.39
C ASP A 91 -7.33 -6.42 -15.88
N GLU A 92 -8.05 -6.75 -14.82
CA GLU A 92 -9.04 -5.87 -14.17
C GLU A 92 -8.39 -4.69 -13.43
N LEU A 93 -7.08 -4.71 -13.26
CA LEU A 93 -6.33 -3.58 -12.70
C LEU A 93 -6.02 -2.52 -13.76
N ILE A 94 -6.08 -2.86 -15.06
CA ILE A 94 -5.77 -1.95 -16.15
C ILE A 94 -6.94 -0.97 -16.32
N SER A 95 -6.72 0.30 -15.97
CA SER A 95 -7.72 1.35 -16.10
C SER A 95 -7.77 1.90 -17.51
N ALA A 96 -6.62 2.13 -18.13
CA ALA A 96 -6.53 2.62 -19.49
C ALA A 96 -5.25 2.13 -20.19
N ARG A 97 -5.33 2.08 -21.53
CA ARG A 97 -4.21 1.77 -22.41
C ARG A 97 -3.90 3.00 -23.24
N TRP A 98 -2.64 3.40 -23.27
CA TRP A 98 -2.16 4.62 -23.90
C TRP A 98 -1.07 4.30 -24.91
N ARG A 99 -0.92 5.14 -25.91
CA ARG A 99 0.24 5.08 -26.82
C ARG A 99 1.42 5.84 -26.20
N LEU A 100 2.63 5.57 -26.67
CA LEU A 100 3.83 6.24 -26.16
C LEU A 100 3.80 7.76 -26.34
N ASP A 101 3.24 8.24 -27.45
CA ASP A 101 3.07 9.67 -27.73
C ASP A 101 2.08 10.37 -26.78
N GLN A 102 1.26 9.61 -26.05
CA GLN A 102 0.29 10.08 -25.05
C GLN A 102 0.80 9.92 -23.61
N ILE A 103 2.10 9.69 -23.39
CA ILE A 103 2.65 9.38 -22.05
C ILE A 103 2.37 10.48 -21.02
N ASN A 104 2.36 11.76 -21.45
CA ASN A 104 2.08 12.87 -20.54
C ASN A 104 0.63 12.85 -20.05
N ASP A 105 -0.31 12.48 -20.91
CA ASP A 105 -1.72 12.35 -20.56
C ASP A 105 -1.93 11.17 -19.61
N ALA A 106 -1.27 10.04 -19.85
CA ALA A 106 -1.28 8.88 -18.96
C ALA A 106 -0.74 9.21 -17.55
N ILE A 107 0.34 10.02 -17.47
CA ILE A 107 0.89 10.50 -16.20
C ILE A 107 -0.09 11.45 -15.51
N ALA A 108 -0.72 12.36 -16.25
CA ALA A 108 -1.71 13.28 -15.71
C ALA A 108 -2.92 12.52 -15.15
N ASP A 109 -3.43 11.53 -15.88
CA ASP A 109 -4.52 10.66 -15.43
C ASP A 109 -4.15 9.90 -14.14
N THR A 110 -2.94 9.35 -14.06
CA THR A 110 -2.46 8.68 -12.84
C THR A 110 -2.45 9.62 -11.62
N LYS A 111 -2.14 10.91 -11.81
CA LYS A 111 -2.13 11.91 -10.73
C LYS A 111 -3.52 12.24 -10.19
N THR A 112 -4.59 11.96 -10.93
CA THR A 112 -5.96 12.16 -10.44
C THR A 112 -6.34 11.19 -9.32
N GLY A 113 -5.60 10.07 -9.19
CA GLY A 113 -5.87 9.01 -8.21
C GLY A 113 -7.02 8.09 -8.57
N SER A 114 -7.68 8.28 -9.72
CA SER A 114 -8.77 7.44 -10.21
C SER A 114 -8.28 6.18 -10.92
N ALA A 115 -7.11 6.26 -11.57
CA ALA A 115 -6.52 5.15 -12.29
C ALA A 115 -5.85 4.15 -11.33
N LYS A 116 -6.22 2.87 -11.45
CA LYS A 116 -5.52 1.77 -10.75
C LYS A 116 -4.16 1.51 -11.42
N ARG A 117 -4.18 1.33 -12.75
CA ARG A 117 -2.99 1.07 -13.56
C ARG A 117 -3.17 1.59 -14.98
N ASN A 118 -2.34 2.52 -15.39
CA ASN A 118 -2.21 2.94 -16.78
C ASN A 118 -1.09 2.13 -17.47
N VAL A 119 -1.35 1.64 -18.67
CA VAL A 119 -0.41 0.82 -19.44
C VAL A 119 -0.07 1.53 -20.75
N ILE A 120 1.21 1.63 -21.06
CA ILE A 120 1.67 2.14 -22.35
C ILE A 120 1.82 0.96 -23.31
N LEU A 121 1.12 1.01 -24.42
CA LEU A 121 1.27 0.05 -25.50
C LEU A 121 2.28 0.58 -26.52
N PHE A 122 3.29 -0.21 -26.78
CA PHE A 122 4.17 0.00 -27.91
C PHE A 122 3.52 -0.70 -29.11
N ALA A 123 3.07 0.09 -30.09
CA ALA A 123 2.52 -0.48 -31.31
C ALA A 123 3.59 -1.34 -32.01
N PRO A 124 3.21 -2.49 -32.61
CA PRO A 124 4.09 -3.22 -33.50
C PRO A 124 4.46 -2.39 -34.73
#